data_263197d97ece78a2c18a10657f759f82
#
_entry.id   263197d97ece78a2c18a10657f759f82
#
_cell.length_a   1.000
_cell.length_b   1.000
_cell.length_c   1.000
_cell.angle_alpha   90.00
_cell.angle_beta   90.00
_cell.angle_gamma   90.00
#
_symmetry.space_group_name_H-M   'P 1'
#
loop_
_entity.id
_entity.type
_entity.pdbx_description
1 polymer ?
#
loop_
_entity_poly.entity_id
_entity_poly.type
_entity_poly.pdbx_seq_one_letter_code
_entity_poly.pdbx_strand_id
1 'polypeptide(L)'
;IDAAENEGKRVGAYCNSVYATHPFVLMNFNNTFEDAFVLAHELGHAMHFWHSDHSHDFFNAQYKMFVAEVASITNEVLLNHYLIGKAASREEKAYLINHLLDSFKGTLFRQAMLEEFEIESNRMSEQGVPITADSLSELYLRLNKEYYGPAMISDPLIGEEWSRVPHMYMNFYCYQYATSFAASVAVAKRILTEGEPALKDYIRFLSAGCTD
;
A
#
# COMPACT_ATOMS: atom_id res chain seq x y z
N ILE A 1 16.86 -9.91 -7.25
CA ILE A 1 15.44 -9.93 -7.68
C ILE A 1 15.15 -11.27 -8.31
N ASP A 2 14.18 -12.00 -7.82
CA ASP A 2 13.59 -13.19 -8.43
C ASP A 2 12.31 -12.78 -9.17
N ALA A 3 12.39 -12.60 -10.47
CA ALA A 3 11.31 -12.04 -11.29
C ALA A 3 10.59 -13.10 -12.15
N ALA A 4 11.19 -14.28 -12.35
CA ALA A 4 10.63 -15.30 -13.23
C ALA A 4 9.46 -16.04 -12.58
N GLU A 5 8.37 -16.23 -13.33
CA GLU A 5 7.26 -17.07 -12.91
C GLU A 5 7.67 -18.56 -13.00
N ASN A 6 7.38 -19.33 -11.97
CA ASN A 6 7.71 -20.75 -11.89
C ASN A 6 6.58 -21.54 -11.26
N GLU A 7 6.51 -22.84 -11.56
CA GLU A 7 5.56 -23.74 -10.93
C GLU A 7 5.71 -23.72 -9.40
N GLY A 8 4.60 -23.55 -8.67
CA GLY A 8 4.58 -23.48 -7.21
C GLY A 8 5.00 -22.13 -6.61
N LYS A 9 5.45 -21.16 -7.41
CA LYS A 9 5.72 -19.80 -6.92
C LYS A 9 4.42 -19.08 -6.58
N ARG A 10 4.38 -18.42 -5.41
CA ARG A 10 3.20 -17.64 -4.98
C ARG A 10 2.98 -16.46 -5.91
N VAL A 11 1.71 -16.12 -6.12
CA VAL A 11 1.31 -14.90 -6.82
C VAL A 11 1.65 -13.65 -5.96
N GLY A 12 1.79 -12.51 -6.62
CA GLY A 12 2.12 -11.23 -5.98
C GLY A 12 3.62 -10.97 -5.95
N ALA A 13 4.01 -10.00 -5.12
CA ALA A 13 5.39 -9.61 -4.89
C ALA A 13 5.61 -9.34 -3.41
N TYR A 14 6.87 -9.40 -2.96
CA TYR A 14 7.30 -8.93 -1.65
C TYR A 14 8.80 -8.67 -1.63
N CYS A 15 9.20 -7.76 -0.77
CA CYS A 15 10.59 -7.56 -0.39
C CYS A 15 10.82 -8.04 1.04
N ASN A 16 11.95 -8.68 1.28
CA ASN A 16 12.39 -9.07 2.61
C ASN A 16 13.89 -8.81 2.77
N SER A 17 14.35 -8.69 3.99
CA SER A 17 15.78 -8.52 4.32
C SER A 17 16.18 -9.44 5.47
N VAL A 18 17.43 -9.82 5.44
CA VAL A 18 18.11 -10.43 6.59
C VAL A 18 19.22 -9.45 6.98
N TYR A 19 19.27 -9.09 8.26
CA TYR A 19 20.22 -8.11 8.76
C TYR A 19 21.66 -8.40 8.30
N ALA A 20 22.38 -7.35 7.93
CA ALA A 20 23.74 -7.40 7.36
C ALA A 20 23.83 -8.09 5.99
N THR A 21 22.71 -8.31 5.28
CA THR A 21 22.71 -8.78 3.90
C THR A 21 22.04 -7.75 2.98
N HIS A 22 22.01 -8.03 1.68
CA HIS A 22 21.21 -7.22 0.76
C HIS A 22 19.72 -7.60 0.84
N PRO A 23 18.77 -6.68 0.55
CA PRO A 23 17.37 -7.02 0.42
C PRO A 23 17.09 -8.00 -0.71
N PHE A 24 16.06 -8.81 -0.56
CA PHE A 24 15.60 -9.81 -1.52
C PHE A 24 14.21 -9.44 -2.00
N VAL A 25 14.06 -9.27 -3.32
CA VAL A 25 12.77 -9.00 -3.96
C VAL A 25 12.31 -10.24 -4.72
N LEU A 26 11.10 -10.70 -4.41
CA LEU A 26 10.40 -11.70 -5.18
C LEU A 26 9.19 -11.05 -5.86
N MET A 27 9.01 -11.32 -7.15
CA MET A 27 7.85 -10.89 -7.92
C MET A 27 7.58 -11.83 -9.08
N ASN A 28 6.44 -11.69 -9.72
CA ASN A 28 6.12 -12.34 -10.98
C ASN A 28 6.03 -11.25 -12.06
N PHE A 29 7.08 -11.09 -12.85
CA PHE A 29 7.19 -10.01 -13.85
C PHE A 29 6.72 -10.50 -15.23
N ASN A 30 5.56 -10.01 -15.67
CA ASN A 30 4.91 -10.42 -16.92
C ASN A 30 4.99 -9.36 -18.02
N ASN A 31 5.87 -8.39 -17.89
CA ASN A 31 6.06 -7.26 -18.81
C ASN A 31 4.80 -6.39 -18.98
N THR A 32 3.99 -6.28 -17.93
CA THR A 32 2.86 -5.35 -17.91
C THR A 32 3.29 -3.98 -17.35
N PHE A 33 2.46 -2.97 -17.60
CA PHE A 33 2.68 -1.64 -17.03
C PHE A 33 2.65 -1.68 -15.50
N GLU A 34 1.74 -2.47 -14.93
CA GLU A 34 1.60 -2.65 -13.49
C GLU A 34 2.86 -3.26 -12.84
N ASP A 35 3.53 -4.19 -13.52
CA ASP A 35 4.75 -4.81 -13.00
C ASP A 35 5.88 -3.80 -12.76
N ALA A 36 5.92 -2.70 -13.53
CA ALA A 36 6.89 -1.64 -13.30
C ALA A 36 6.62 -0.88 -12.01
N PHE A 37 5.34 -0.67 -11.65
CA PHE A 37 4.96 -0.07 -10.38
C PHE A 37 5.18 -1.02 -9.22
N VAL A 38 4.85 -2.30 -9.37
CA VAL A 38 5.15 -3.35 -8.39
C VAL A 38 6.65 -3.41 -8.12
N LEU A 39 7.49 -3.38 -9.16
CA LEU A 39 8.95 -3.34 -8.99
C LEU A 39 9.40 -2.08 -8.23
N ALA A 40 8.87 -0.90 -8.57
CA ALA A 40 9.19 0.34 -7.87
C ALA A 40 8.76 0.29 -6.39
N HIS A 41 7.60 -0.32 -6.10
CA HIS A 41 7.10 -0.59 -4.75
C HIS A 41 8.09 -1.44 -3.96
N GLU A 42 8.45 -2.62 -4.46
CA GLU A 42 9.34 -3.54 -3.77
C GLU A 42 10.76 -2.96 -3.59
N LEU A 43 11.21 -2.14 -4.55
CA LEU A 43 12.47 -1.42 -4.42
C LEU A 43 12.40 -0.31 -3.35
N GLY A 44 11.22 0.25 -3.08
CA GLY A 44 10.99 1.15 -1.95
C GLY A 44 11.23 0.46 -0.62
N HIS A 45 10.66 -0.73 -0.43
CA HIS A 45 10.95 -1.57 0.74
C HIS A 45 12.44 -1.93 0.82
N ALA A 46 13.05 -2.31 -0.30
CA ALA A 46 14.47 -2.64 -0.34
C ALA A 46 15.36 -1.47 0.13
N MET A 47 15.04 -0.24 -0.30
CA MET A 47 15.75 0.95 0.18
C MET A 47 15.53 1.20 1.67
N HIS A 48 14.32 0.99 2.17
CA HIS A 48 14.01 1.15 3.59
C HIS A 48 14.82 0.15 4.43
N PHE A 49 14.80 -1.13 4.09
CA PHE A 49 15.64 -2.15 4.74
C PHE A 49 17.12 -1.77 4.69
N TRP A 50 17.61 -1.40 3.50
CA TRP A 50 19.02 -1.04 3.32
C TRP A 50 19.45 0.10 4.23
N HIS A 51 18.72 1.20 4.24
CA HIS A 51 19.07 2.37 5.05
C HIS A 51 18.95 2.09 6.54
N SER A 52 17.93 1.35 6.96
CA SER A 52 17.74 0.99 8.35
C SER A 52 18.85 0.05 8.86
N ASP A 53 19.15 -1.03 8.12
CA ASP A 53 20.17 -2.01 8.47
C ASP A 53 21.57 -1.41 8.54
N HIS A 54 21.88 -0.38 7.73
CA HIS A 54 23.19 0.29 7.74
C HIS A 54 23.29 1.40 8.79
N SER A 55 22.18 1.81 9.38
CA SER A 55 22.12 2.88 10.37
C SER A 55 22.01 2.39 11.80
N HIS A 56 21.64 1.11 11.99
CA HIS A 56 21.35 0.54 13.31
C HIS A 56 22.00 -0.84 13.50
N ASP A 57 22.08 -1.27 14.75
CA ASP A 57 22.40 -2.65 15.11
C ASP A 57 21.19 -3.57 14.87
N PHE A 58 21.41 -4.88 14.96
CA PHE A 58 20.41 -5.91 14.71
C PHE A 58 19.07 -5.69 15.46
N PHE A 59 19.13 -5.24 16.72
CA PHE A 59 17.94 -5.09 17.55
C PHE A 59 17.10 -3.85 17.18
N ASN A 60 17.73 -2.84 16.60
CA ASN A 60 17.13 -1.54 16.30
C ASN A 60 16.89 -1.31 14.81
N ALA A 61 17.38 -2.19 13.95
CA ALA A 61 17.27 -2.04 12.50
C ALA A 61 15.84 -2.27 11.96
N GLN A 62 15.04 -3.09 12.63
CA GLN A 62 13.70 -3.41 12.14
C GLN A 62 12.72 -2.28 12.44
N TYR A 63 12.26 -1.58 11.39
CA TYR A 63 11.25 -0.52 11.50
C TYR A 63 9.84 -1.07 11.75
N LYS A 64 8.96 -0.23 12.29
CA LYS A 64 7.57 -0.62 12.60
C LYS A 64 6.73 -0.79 11.33
N MET A 65 5.84 -1.77 11.33
CA MET A 65 4.93 -2.06 10.21
C MET A 65 4.11 -0.83 9.78
N PHE A 66 3.74 0.03 10.72
CA PHE A 66 2.99 1.26 10.48
C PHE A 66 3.62 2.19 9.42
N VAL A 67 4.95 2.20 9.30
CA VAL A 67 5.67 3.05 8.34
C VAL A 67 6.21 2.28 7.14
N ALA A 68 6.00 0.98 7.08
CA ALA A 68 6.58 0.11 6.05
C ALA A 68 6.20 0.56 4.63
N GLU A 69 4.93 0.89 4.42
CA GLU A 69 4.40 1.24 3.10
C GLU A 69 4.72 2.69 2.67
N VAL A 70 5.26 3.52 3.55
CA VAL A 70 5.65 4.90 3.18
C VAL A 70 6.75 4.89 2.12
N ALA A 71 7.72 3.98 2.25
CA ALA A 71 8.83 3.90 1.31
C ALA A 71 8.39 3.37 -0.06
N SER A 72 7.61 2.29 -0.07
CA SER A 72 7.12 1.64 -1.28
C SER A 72 6.21 2.56 -2.09
N ILE A 73 5.20 3.14 -1.47
CA ILE A 73 4.24 4.03 -2.12
C ILE A 73 4.90 5.35 -2.55
N THR A 74 5.88 5.87 -1.82
CA THR A 74 6.63 7.07 -2.26
C THR A 74 7.32 6.82 -3.61
N ASN A 75 7.92 5.63 -3.79
CA ASN A 75 8.52 5.27 -5.07
C ASN A 75 7.50 5.17 -6.21
N GLU A 76 6.32 4.60 -5.96
CA GLU A 76 5.24 4.55 -6.96
C GLU A 76 4.79 5.96 -7.36
N VAL A 77 4.56 6.84 -6.39
CA VAL A 77 4.14 8.22 -6.66
C VAL A 77 5.20 8.98 -7.45
N LEU A 78 6.48 8.85 -7.09
CA LEU A 78 7.60 9.48 -7.82
C LEU A 78 7.72 8.93 -9.25
N LEU A 79 7.58 7.60 -9.43
CA LEU A 79 7.58 6.97 -10.75
C LEU A 79 6.42 7.49 -11.60
N ASN A 80 5.22 7.56 -11.04
CA ASN A 80 4.05 8.06 -11.76
C ASN A 80 4.25 9.53 -12.21
N HIS A 81 4.74 10.38 -11.33
CA HIS A 81 5.07 11.76 -11.67
C HIS A 81 6.13 11.87 -12.76
N TYR A 82 7.17 11.05 -12.70
CA TYR A 82 8.21 11.00 -13.72
C TYR A 82 7.62 10.61 -15.08
N LEU A 83 6.80 9.55 -15.13
CA LEU A 83 6.17 9.07 -16.35
C LEU A 83 5.19 10.09 -16.93
N ILE A 84 4.38 10.77 -16.09
CA ILE A 84 3.50 11.86 -16.53
C ILE A 84 4.31 12.97 -17.23
N GLY A 85 5.49 13.29 -16.72
CA GLY A 85 6.40 14.26 -17.32
C GLY A 85 7.04 13.80 -18.64
N LYS A 86 7.05 12.50 -18.91
CA LYS A 86 7.60 11.87 -20.13
C LYS A 86 6.54 11.46 -21.15
N ALA A 87 5.27 11.52 -20.79
CA ALA A 87 4.17 11.09 -21.66
C ALA A 87 4.22 11.78 -23.03
N ALA A 88 4.21 10.97 -24.08
CA ALA A 88 4.34 11.45 -25.46
C ALA A 88 3.01 11.93 -26.04
N SER A 89 1.86 11.51 -25.46
CA SER A 89 0.54 11.88 -25.94
C SER A 89 -0.39 12.30 -24.78
N ARG A 90 -1.50 12.94 -25.13
CA ARG A 90 -2.56 13.29 -24.17
C ARG A 90 -3.23 12.04 -23.58
N GLU A 91 -3.37 11.02 -24.37
CA GLU A 91 -3.98 9.74 -24.00
C GLU A 91 -3.10 9.00 -22.99
N GLU A 92 -1.79 8.94 -23.24
CA GLU A 92 -0.83 8.35 -22.32
C GLU A 92 -0.81 9.12 -20.98
N LYS A 93 -0.81 10.45 -21.03
CA LYS A 93 -0.90 11.27 -19.82
C LYS A 93 -2.20 11.05 -19.05
N ALA A 94 -3.33 10.94 -19.75
CA ALA A 94 -4.63 10.66 -19.14
C ALA A 94 -4.64 9.28 -18.46
N TYR A 95 -4.05 8.27 -19.09
CA TYR A 95 -3.91 6.93 -18.52
C TYR A 95 -3.09 6.97 -17.21
N LEU A 96 -1.95 7.63 -17.21
CA LEU A 96 -1.09 7.76 -16.02
C LEU A 96 -1.78 8.52 -14.87
N ILE A 97 -2.54 9.56 -15.18
CA ILE A 97 -3.34 10.28 -14.19
C ILE A 97 -4.45 9.37 -13.62
N ASN A 98 -5.12 8.61 -14.50
CA ASN A 98 -6.15 7.67 -14.05
C ASN A 98 -5.56 6.58 -13.16
N HIS A 99 -4.39 6.04 -13.49
CA HIS A 99 -3.67 5.09 -12.66
C HIS A 99 -3.41 5.65 -11.24
N LEU A 100 -2.99 6.92 -11.14
CA LEU A 100 -2.81 7.58 -9.84
C LEU A 100 -4.13 7.71 -9.07
N LEU A 101 -5.22 8.06 -9.75
CA LEU A 101 -6.56 8.14 -9.13
C LEU A 101 -7.08 6.77 -8.68
N ASP A 102 -6.83 5.72 -9.43
CA ASP A 102 -7.15 4.35 -9.04
C ASP A 102 -6.33 3.90 -7.82
N SER A 103 -5.08 4.33 -7.71
CA SER A 103 -4.26 4.12 -6.51
C SER A 103 -4.85 4.81 -5.28
N PHE A 104 -5.36 6.04 -5.40
CA PHE A 104 -6.10 6.71 -4.33
C PHE A 104 -7.33 5.92 -3.91
N LYS A 105 -8.12 5.47 -4.87
CA LYS A 105 -9.31 4.67 -4.62
C LYS A 105 -8.97 3.35 -3.90
N GLY A 106 -7.98 2.61 -4.40
CA GLY A 106 -7.62 1.28 -3.89
C GLY A 106 -6.87 1.30 -2.56
N THR A 107 -5.97 2.27 -2.39
CA THR A 107 -5.03 2.30 -1.25
C THR A 107 -5.48 3.23 -0.13
N LEU A 108 -6.25 4.29 -0.43
CA LEU A 108 -6.78 5.18 0.60
C LEU A 108 -8.23 4.85 0.94
N PHE A 109 -9.15 5.03 -0.01
CA PHE A 109 -10.59 4.89 0.26
C PHE A 109 -10.99 3.47 0.60
N ARG A 110 -10.57 2.50 -0.18
CA ARG A 110 -10.90 1.09 0.05
C ARG A 110 -10.31 0.58 1.36
N GLN A 111 -9.07 0.93 1.67
CA GLN A 111 -8.43 0.47 2.90
C GLN A 111 -9.05 1.13 4.16
N ALA A 112 -9.44 2.40 4.08
CA ALA A 112 -10.19 3.05 5.14
C ALA A 112 -11.57 2.41 5.34
N MET A 113 -12.26 2.02 4.27
CA MET A 113 -13.53 1.28 4.34
C MET A 113 -13.36 -0.10 5.00
N LEU A 114 -12.29 -0.82 4.66
CA LEU A 114 -12.00 -2.12 5.29
C LEU A 114 -11.73 -1.97 6.79
N GLU A 115 -10.98 -0.94 7.17
CA GLU A 115 -10.74 -0.64 8.58
C GLU A 115 -12.02 -0.28 9.33
N GLU A 116 -12.89 0.55 8.75
CA GLU A 116 -14.18 0.88 9.35
C GLU A 116 -15.07 -0.35 9.50
N PHE A 117 -15.04 -1.26 8.52
CA PHE A 117 -15.73 -2.54 8.63
C PHE A 117 -15.21 -3.36 9.82
N GLU A 118 -13.90 -3.40 10.04
CA GLU A 118 -13.31 -4.11 11.17
C GLU A 118 -13.71 -3.45 12.51
N ILE A 119 -13.67 -2.13 12.61
CA ILE A 119 -14.12 -1.37 13.79
C ILE A 119 -15.60 -1.66 14.09
N GLU A 120 -16.47 -1.54 13.09
CA GLU A 120 -17.91 -1.72 13.29
C GLU A 120 -18.27 -3.18 13.64
N SER A 121 -17.63 -4.16 13.00
CA SER A 121 -17.85 -5.57 13.33
C SER A 121 -17.40 -5.92 14.77
N ASN A 122 -16.28 -5.37 15.22
CA ASN A 122 -15.83 -5.50 16.62
C ASN A 122 -16.84 -4.83 17.58
N ARG A 123 -17.31 -3.61 17.25
CA ARG A 123 -18.32 -2.90 18.02
C ARG A 123 -19.64 -3.68 18.14
N MET A 124 -20.09 -4.30 17.04
CA MET A 124 -21.26 -5.20 17.09
C MET A 124 -21.05 -6.34 18.08
N SER A 125 -19.86 -6.97 18.06
CA SER A 125 -19.52 -8.05 18.99
C SER A 125 -19.54 -7.58 20.46
N GLU A 126 -18.93 -6.44 20.75
CA GLU A 126 -18.88 -5.82 22.09
C GLU A 126 -20.28 -5.49 22.63
N GLN A 127 -21.20 -5.11 21.75
CA GLN A 127 -22.60 -4.82 22.07
C GLN A 127 -23.47 -6.06 22.16
N GLY A 128 -22.94 -7.25 21.94
CA GLY A 128 -23.68 -8.52 21.96
C GLY A 128 -24.60 -8.71 20.74
N VAL A 129 -24.37 -7.95 19.66
CA VAL A 129 -25.08 -8.16 18.40
C VAL A 129 -24.54 -9.42 17.73
N PRO A 130 -25.41 -10.34 17.25
CA PRO A 130 -24.95 -11.57 16.60
C PRO A 130 -24.11 -11.28 15.35
N ILE A 131 -22.90 -11.83 15.33
CA ILE A 131 -22.03 -11.81 14.16
C ILE A 131 -22.34 -13.01 13.28
N THR A 132 -23.03 -12.78 12.18
CA THR A 132 -23.38 -13.79 11.18
C THR A 132 -22.85 -13.36 9.80
N ALA A 133 -22.79 -14.28 8.85
CA ALA A 133 -22.42 -13.95 7.47
C ALA A 133 -23.34 -12.85 6.90
N ASP A 134 -24.64 -12.95 7.15
CA ASP A 134 -25.62 -11.96 6.66
C ASP A 134 -25.38 -10.57 7.27
N SER A 135 -25.22 -10.49 8.61
CA SER A 135 -24.99 -9.20 9.29
C SER A 135 -23.68 -8.52 8.85
N LEU A 136 -22.63 -9.31 8.61
CA LEU A 136 -21.37 -8.79 8.08
C LEU A 136 -21.49 -8.35 6.61
N SER A 137 -22.21 -9.12 5.80
CA SER A 137 -22.42 -8.77 4.38
C SER A 137 -23.29 -7.52 4.23
N GLU A 138 -24.31 -7.34 5.07
CA GLU A 138 -25.11 -6.11 5.13
C GLU A 138 -24.24 -4.90 5.54
N LEU A 139 -23.42 -5.05 6.57
CA LEU A 139 -22.49 -4.01 7.03
C LEU A 139 -21.52 -3.63 5.91
N TYR A 140 -20.90 -4.61 5.25
CA TYR A 140 -19.94 -4.35 4.19
C TYR A 140 -20.59 -3.65 2.98
N LEU A 141 -21.77 -4.12 2.55
CA LEU A 141 -22.52 -3.50 1.45
C LEU A 141 -22.91 -2.07 1.78
N ARG A 142 -23.32 -1.78 3.02
CA ARG A 142 -23.61 -0.42 3.49
C ARG A 142 -22.40 0.49 3.36
N LEU A 143 -21.27 0.09 3.92
CA LEU A 143 -20.02 0.86 3.85
C LEU A 143 -19.56 1.05 2.40
N ASN A 144 -19.67 0.03 1.55
CA ASN A 144 -19.34 0.16 0.14
C ASN A 144 -20.18 1.26 -0.54
N LYS A 145 -21.48 1.31 -0.28
CA LYS A 145 -22.36 2.36 -0.83
C LYS A 145 -22.02 3.75 -0.29
N GLU A 146 -21.65 3.86 0.98
CA GLU A 146 -21.26 5.12 1.61
C GLU A 146 -19.97 5.67 1.02
N TYR A 147 -18.94 4.83 0.90
CA TYR A 147 -17.63 5.24 0.42
C TYR A 147 -17.59 5.57 -1.08
N TYR A 148 -18.32 4.81 -1.88
CA TYR A 148 -18.31 5.01 -3.35
C TYR A 148 -19.44 5.91 -3.85
N GLY A 149 -20.42 6.18 -3.02
CA GLY A 149 -21.49 7.14 -3.29
C GLY A 149 -22.51 6.69 -4.34
N PRO A 150 -23.51 7.52 -4.61
CA PRO A 150 -24.66 7.14 -5.43
C PRO A 150 -24.38 7.06 -6.95
N ALA A 151 -23.22 7.55 -7.40
CA ALA A 151 -22.82 7.46 -8.80
C ALA A 151 -22.33 6.06 -9.19
N MET A 152 -22.01 5.23 -8.20
CA MET A 152 -21.57 3.86 -8.41
C MET A 152 -22.69 2.87 -8.06
N ILE A 153 -22.91 1.90 -8.95
CA ILE A 153 -23.82 0.78 -8.69
C ILE A 153 -23.06 -0.26 -7.88
N SER A 154 -23.42 -0.41 -6.60
CA SER A 154 -22.88 -1.48 -5.77
C SER A 154 -23.66 -2.76 -6.02
N ASP A 155 -23.03 -3.75 -6.66
CA ASP A 155 -23.60 -5.08 -6.81
C ASP A 155 -23.80 -5.70 -5.42
N PRO A 156 -24.95 -6.33 -5.13
CA PRO A 156 -25.19 -7.01 -3.84
C PRO A 156 -24.10 -8.02 -3.45
N LEU A 157 -23.49 -8.70 -4.42
CA LEU A 157 -22.42 -9.67 -4.20
C LEU A 157 -21.14 -9.03 -3.59
N ILE A 158 -20.93 -7.72 -3.77
CA ILE A 158 -19.80 -7.05 -3.13
C ILE A 158 -19.89 -7.12 -1.59
N GLY A 159 -21.09 -7.29 -1.06
CA GLY A 159 -21.29 -7.49 0.38
C GLY A 159 -20.54 -8.68 0.97
N GLU A 160 -20.19 -9.67 0.15
CA GLU A 160 -19.47 -10.87 0.58
C GLU A 160 -17.94 -10.73 0.47
N GLU A 161 -17.42 -9.61 -0.07
CA GLU A 161 -16.00 -9.43 -0.34
C GLU A 161 -15.14 -9.54 0.93
N TRP A 162 -15.65 -9.13 2.08
CA TRP A 162 -14.95 -9.21 3.36
C TRP A 162 -14.38 -10.61 3.65
N SER A 163 -15.11 -11.66 3.26
CA SER A 163 -14.75 -13.06 3.54
C SER A 163 -13.46 -13.52 2.86
N ARG A 164 -13.07 -12.90 1.74
CA ARG A 164 -11.89 -13.27 0.95
C ARG A 164 -10.68 -12.34 1.14
N VAL A 165 -10.81 -11.26 1.91
CA VAL A 165 -9.72 -10.31 2.13
C VAL A 165 -8.82 -10.80 3.28
N PRO A 166 -7.59 -11.29 3.02
CA PRO A 166 -6.75 -11.89 4.06
C PRO A 166 -6.40 -10.91 5.18
N HIS A 167 -6.29 -9.61 4.86
CA HIS A 167 -5.93 -8.56 5.81
C HIS A 167 -6.97 -8.37 6.92
N MET A 168 -8.24 -8.74 6.67
CA MET A 168 -9.29 -8.72 7.70
C MET A 168 -9.04 -9.70 8.85
N TYR A 169 -8.09 -10.62 8.68
CA TYR A 169 -7.66 -11.57 9.72
C TYR A 169 -6.35 -11.16 10.42
N MET A 170 -5.87 -9.93 10.18
CA MET A 170 -4.60 -9.42 10.70
C MET A 170 -4.77 -8.32 11.76
N ASN A 171 -5.90 -8.23 12.39
CA ASN A 171 -6.21 -7.32 13.50
C ASN A 171 -5.78 -5.85 13.27
N PHE A 172 -6.68 -5.05 12.73
CA PHE A 172 -6.45 -3.63 12.44
C PHE A 172 -5.23 -3.35 11.55
N TYR A 173 -5.13 -4.09 10.45
CA TYR A 173 -4.01 -3.94 9.52
C TYR A 173 -4.26 -2.90 8.42
N CYS A 174 -5.50 -2.79 7.93
CA CYS A 174 -5.81 -2.08 6.68
C CYS A 174 -5.57 -0.57 6.74
N TYR A 175 -5.75 0.08 7.90
CA TYR A 175 -5.54 1.53 8.03
C TYR A 175 -4.11 1.96 7.69
N GLN A 176 -3.13 1.09 7.86
CA GLN A 176 -1.72 1.38 7.60
C GLN A 176 -1.47 1.75 6.14
N TYR A 177 -2.20 1.16 5.22
CA TYR A 177 -2.12 1.53 3.80
C TYR A 177 -2.65 2.95 3.56
N ALA A 178 -3.78 3.33 4.16
CA ALA A 178 -4.37 4.65 3.99
C ALA A 178 -3.48 5.76 4.58
N THR A 179 -2.95 5.57 5.79
CA THR A 179 -2.05 6.52 6.45
C THR A 179 -0.71 6.63 5.71
N SER A 180 -0.14 5.49 5.29
CA SER A 180 1.11 5.47 4.52
C SER A 180 0.94 6.14 3.16
N PHE A 181 -0.18 5.92 2.46
CA PHE A 181 -0.46 6.57 1.19
C PHE A 181 -0.50 8.09 1.33
N ALA A 182 -1.21 8.61 2.33
CA ALA A 182 -1.26 10.05 2.59
C ALA A 182 0.12 10.64 2.89
N ALA A 183 0.91 9.96 3.72
CA ALA A 183 2.28 10.36 4.03
C ALA A 183 3.18 10.33 2.78
N SER A 184 3.09 9.27 1.97
CA SER A 184 3.89 9.09 0.75
C SER A 184 3.63 10.17 -0.29
N VAL A 185 2.37 10.55 -0.50
CA VAL A 185 2.02 11.65 -1.41
C VAL A 185 2.61 12.97 -0.91
N ALA A 186 2.57 13.23 0.40
CA ALA A 186 3.16 14.43 1.00
C ALA A 186 4.69 14.43 0.86
N VAL A 187 5.35 13.30 1.13
CA VAL A 187 6.80 13.12 0.97
C VAL A 187 7.23 13.32 -0.48
N ALA A 188 6.57 12.63 -1.42
CA ALA A 188 6.86 12.75 -2.85
C ALA A 188 6.69 14.21 -3.33
N LYS A 189 5.60 14.88 -2.91
CA LYS A 189 5.37 16.29 -3.21
C LYS A 189 6.53 17.18 -2.70
N ARG A 190 6.97 16.98 -1.46
CA ARG A 190 8.10 17.72 -0.90
C ARG A 190 9.38 17.49 -1.69
N ILE A 191 9.70 16.23 -2.02
CA ILE A 191 10.89 15.89 -2.83
C ILE A 191 10.83 16.60 -4.19
N LEU A 192 9.68 16.60 -4.87
CA LEU A 192 9.52 17.21 -6.18
C LEU A 192 9.54 18.75 -6.16
N THR A 193 9.17 19.39 -5.05
CA THR A 193 9.08 20.85 -4.95
C THR A 193 10.25 21.49 -4.20
N GLU A 194 10.80 20.83 -3.19
CA GLU A 194 11.88 21.34 -2.33
C GLU A 194 13.25 20.76 -2.72
N GLY A 195 13.28 19.63 -3.46
CA GLY A 195 14.50 18.99 -3.96
C GLY A 195 15.34 18.34 -2.87
N GLU A 196 16.66 18.59 -2.91
CA GLU A 196 17.64 17.91 -2.07
C GLU A 196 17.39 17.99 -0.55
N PRO A 197 16.94 19.12 0.03
CA PRO A 197 16.60 19.15 1.47
C PRO A 197 15.54 18.13 1.86
N ALA A 198 14.44 18.04 1.11
CA ALA A 198 13.37 17.06 1.36
C ALA A 198 13.84 15.62 1.13
N LEU A 199 14.70 15.39 0.13
CA LEU A 199 15.32 14.09 -0.10
C LEU A 199 16.19 13.67 1.08
N LYS A 200 16.97 14.56 1.68
CA LYS A 200 17.76 14.27 2.88
C LYS A 200 16.88 13.92 4.08
N ASP A 201 15.77 14.63 4.26
CA ASP A 201 14.79 14.31 5.29
C ASP A 201 14.19 12.92 5.08
N TYR A 202 13.86 12.59 3.84
CA TYR A 202 13.33 11.26 3.49
C TYR A 202 14.36 10.14 3.72
N ILE A 203 15.62 10.32 3.34
CA ILE A 203 16.69 9.35 3.63
C ILE A 203 16.87 9.17 5.15
N ARG A 204 16.79 10.26 5.93
CA ARG A 204 16.83 10.17 7.39
C ARG A 204 15.65 9.38 7.96
N PHE A 205 14.45 9.54 7.39
CA PHE A 205 13.29 8.72 7.73
C PHE A 205 13.54 7.23 7.43
N LEU A 206 14.05 6.88 6.25
CA LEU A 206 14.39 5.50 5.88
C LEU A 206 15.46 4.89 6.80
N SER A 207 16.26 5.73 7.44
CA SER A 207 17.34 5.35 8.35
C SER A 207 16.94 5.32 9.82
N ALA A 208 15.66 5.53 10.16
CA ALA A 208 15.25 5.69 11.55
C ALA A 208 15.15 4.38 12.35
N GLY A 209 15.03 3.23 11.68
CA GLY A 209 14.91 1.94 12.35
C GLY A 209 13.66 1.84 13.23
N CYS A 210 13.77 1.21 14.39
CA CYS A 210 12.68 1.08 15.38
C CYS A 210 12.59 2.25 16.35
N THR A 211 13.37 3.31 16.18
CA THR A 211 13.32 4.49 17.04
C THR A 211 12.00 5.22 16.89
N ASP A 212 11.53 5.82 17.99
CA ASP A 212 10.24 6.55 18.05
C ASP A 212 10.27 7.87 17.30
#